data_f909f9a5df906055bd40d3966918725c
#
_entry.id   f909f9a5df906055bd40d3966918725c
#
_cell.length_a   1.000
_cell.length_b   1.000
_cell.length_c   1.000
_cell.angle_alpha   90.00
_cell.angle_beta   90.00
_cell.angle_gamma   90.00
#
_symmetry.space_group_name_H-M   'P 1'
#
loop_
_entity.id
_entity.type
_entity.pdbx_description
1 polymer ?
#
loop_
_entity_poly.entity_id
_entity_poly.type
_entity_poly.pdbx_seq_one_letter_code
_entity_poly.pdbx_strand_id
1 'polypeptide(L)'
;MDDVSQRPLLAAALAAFGRPAAIIDLETTGGSFDTDRITEIAFLRFDGGTVTPYHSLVHPERPIPPFIRRLTGIGDETVAGAPPFSALAHELLPLLRGCILLAHNSKFDYTFLRRAFARCGLPFAAPTLCTVQLSRSLYPQFYKHSLESIIERHGIAAASRHRAADDVLAVADYLETALREQGAETFAAHAHHLLQPKLPPALPAALEEQLYALSDGCGALLWLDESGRPLHLAAHRHAFSEAARRLAASEQARAAASLRFLPAAGPLHALTLKAQLAAEYGLRPSENPQHAAAQQDFLTVRLRSGENGCVQAKLERLSDGRFAEQPYGLFPNKKAARQALVEWARGNGLCPQRLDILPDGYSRDTPCPAALSGGCACLSDGLEAHNRRTAAAARLLPVAGWGRAHALEITETDADTGVQLSFACSGGALHLPDGSWYFDHSLPALIKEKFKKERHNIRVCV
;
A
#
# COMPACT_ATOMS: atom_id res chain seq x y z
N MET A 1 -22.66 -28.32 -12.83
CA MET A 1 -21.83 -27.44 -13.68
C MET A 1 -21.67 -27.98 -15.11
N ASP A 2 -22.60 -28.78 -15.59
CA ASP A 2 -22.36 -29.68 -16.74
C ASP A 2 -22.60 -29.10 -18.13
N ASP A 3 -23.01 -27.87 -18.30
CA ASP A 3 -23.27 -27.31 -19.63
C ASP A 3 -22.59 -25.95 -19.87
N VAL A 4 -21.28 -25.98 -19.88
CA VAL A 4 -20.43 -24.79 -20.05
C VAL A 4 -20.29 -24.40 -21.54
N SER A 5 -20.69 -25.30 -22.48
CA SER A 5 -20.65 -25.07 -23.94
C SER A 5 -21.69 -24.05 -24.45
N GLN A 6 -22.59 -23.61 -23.59
CA GLN A 6 -23.74 -22.76 -23.96
C GLN A 6 -23.47 -21.23 -23.96
N ARG A 7 -22.20 -20.78 -23.73
CA ARG A 7 -21.89 -19.34 -23.63
C ARG A 7 -20.81 -18.92 -24.65
N PRO A 8 -21.07 -19.05 -25.95
CA PRO A 8 -20.06 -18.80 -26.97
C PRO A 8 -19.70 -17.30 -27.10
N LEU A 9 -20.63 -16.38 -26.87
CA LEU A 9 -20.35 -14.95 -26.94
C LEU A 9 -19.43 -14.52 -25.79
N LEU A 10 -19.70 -15.03 -24.59
CA LEU A 10 -18.87 -14.77 -23.44
C LEU A 10 -17.45 -15.34 -23.60
N ALA A 11 -17.33 -16.57 -24.06
CA ALA A 11 -16.03 -17.17 -24.30
C ALA A 11 -15.22 -16.37 -25.33
N ALA A 12 -15.83 -15.94 -26.43
CA ALA A 12 -15.19 -15.09 -27.43
C ALA A 12 -14.80 -13.72 -26.88
N ALA A 13 -15.67 -13.06 -26.11
CA ALA A 13 -15.41 -11.76 -25.50
C ALA A 13 -14.27 -11.82 -24.48
N LEU A 14 -14.22 -12.87 -23.66
CA LEU A 14 -13.14 -13.05 -22.68
C LEU A 14 -11.81 -13.40 -23.35
N ALA A 15 -11.82 -14.20 -24.40
CA ALA A 15 -10.62 -14.50 -25.17
C ALA A 15 -9.98 -13.25 -25.81
N ALA A 16 -10.78 -12.24 -26.15
CA ALA A 16 -10.29 -10.96 -26.69
C ALA A 16 -9.40 -10.17 -25.73
N PHE A 17 -9.40 -10.47 -24.42
CA PHE A 17 -8.43 -9.90 -23.47
C PHE A 17 -7.01 -10.46 -23.63
N GLY A 18 -6.81 -11.49 -24.47
CA GLY A 18 -5.49 -12.09 -24.74
C GLY A 18 -4.90 -12.88 -23.56
N ARG A 19 -5.71 -13.23 -22.58
CA ARG A 19 -5.33 -14.02 -21.39
C ARG A 19 -6.51 -14.78 -20.81
N PRO A 20 -6.24 -15.82 -19.98
CA PRO A 20 -7.31 -16.51 -19.28
C PRO A 20 -8.15 -15.59 -18.41
N ALA A 21 -9.42 -15.92 -18.24
CA ALA A 21 -10.34 -15.23 -17.34
C ALA A 21 -11.06 -16.24 -16.45
N ALA A 22 -11.38 -15.87 -15.21
CA ALA A 22 -12.14 -16.70 -14.30
C ALA A 22 -13.30 -15.92 -13.70
N ILE A 23 -14.52 -16.36 -13.90
CA ILE A 23 -15.70 -15.90 -13.18
C ILE A 23 -15.72 -16.67 -11.87
N ILE A 24 -15.59 -15.97 -10.74
CA ILE A 24 -15.41 -16.56 -9.42
C ILE A 24 -16.44 -16.00 -8.43
N ASP A 25 -16.85 -16.85 -7.50
CA ASP A 25 -17.65 -16.49 -6.34
C ASP A 25 -17.17 -17.27 -5.11
N LEU A 26 -17.27 -16.66 -3.93
CA LEU A 26 -16.85 -17.21 -2.65
C LEU A 26 -17.98 -17.08 -1.61
N GLU A 27 -18.22 -18.16 -0.87
CA GLU A 27 -18.93 -18.07 0.39
C GLU A 27 -17.95 -18.02 1.57
N THR A 28 -18.31 -17.31 2.63
CA THR A 28 -17.41 -17.04 3.74
C THR A 28 -18.13 -17.13 5.10
N THR A 29 -17.38 -17.21 6.19
CA THR A 29 -17.93 -17.16 7.55
C THR A 29 -18.44 -15.77 7.95
N GLY A 30 -18.27 -14.74 7.11
CA GLY A 30 -18.68 -13.37 7.34
C GLY A 30 -17.96 -12.37 6.47
N GLY A 31 -18.11 -11.06 6.74
CA GLY A 31 -17.58 -9.97 5.89
C GLY A 31 -16.23 -9.39 6.33
N SER A 32 -15.66 -9.85 7.43
CA SER A 32 -14.38 -9.34 7.95
C SER A 32 -13.21 -10.01 7.26
N PHE A 33 -12.47 -9.25 6.46
CA PHE A 33 -11.28 -9.77 5.77
C PHE A 33 -10.18 -10.26 6.74
N ASP A 34 -10.12 -9.76 7.96
CA ASP A 34 -9.10 -10.13 8.94
C ASP A 34 -9.42 -11.45 9.63
N THR A 35 -10.68 -11.63 10.01
CA THR A 35 -11.10 -12.74 10.85
C THR A 35 -11.85 -13.83 10.10
N ASP A 36 -12.64 -13.50 9.08
CA ASP A 36 -13.47 -14.50 8.42
C ASP A 36 -12.69 -15.34 7.39
N ARG A 37 -13.26 -16.47 7.02
CA ARG A 37 -12.63 -17.50 6.19
C ARG A 37 -13.57 -17.98 5.10
N ILE A 38 -13.00 -18.46 4.02
CA ILE A 38 -13.72 -19.07 2.88
C ILE A 38 -14.35 -20.38 3.35
N THR A 39 -15.63 -20.61 2.99
CA THR A 39 -16.38 -21.84 3.23
C THR A 39 -16.76 -22.58 1.94
N GLU A 40 -16.82 -21.86 0.81
CA GLU A 40 -17.04 -22.44 -0.52
C GLU A 40 -16.29 -21.59 -1.55
N ILE A 41 -15.73 -22.22 -2.57
CA ILE A 41 -15.11 -21.58 -3.74
C ILE A 41 -15.63 -22.21 -5.01
N ALA A 42 -16.08 -21.38 -5.95
CA ALA A 42 -16.44 -21.84 -7.28
C ALA A 42 -15.93 -20.86 -8.35
N PHE A 43 -15.54 -21.38 -9.51
CA PHE A 43 -15.24 -20.55 -10.67
C PHE A 43 -15.44 -21.29 -11.99
N LEU A 44 -15.65 -20.51 -13.06
CA LEU A 44 -15.53 -20.93 -14.45
C LEU A 44 -14.28 -20.28 -15.05
N ARG A 45 -13.28 -21.09 -15.41
CA ARG A 45 -12.06 -20.61 -16.07
C ARG A 45 -12.20 -20.73 -17.59
N PHE A 46 -12.05 -19.61 -18.26
CA PHE A 46 -12.05 -19.47 -19.72
C PHE A 46 -10.60 -19.34 -20.20
N ASP A 47 -10.16 -20.23 -21.08
CA ASP A 47 -8.80 -20.24 -21.63
C ASP A 47 -8.78 -20.81 -23.03
N GLY A 48 -8.40 -20.01 -24.05
CA GLY A 48 -8.26 -20.43 -25.43
C GLY A 48 -9.52 -21.12 -26.03
N GLY A 49 -10.71 -20.72 -25.60
CA GLY A 49 -11.98 -21.34 -26.02
C GLY A 49 -12.41 -22.55 -25.19
N THR A 50 -11.57 -22.98 -24.24
CA THR A 50 -11.92 -24.04 -23.27
C THR A 50 -12.51 -23.38 -22.02
N VAL A 51 -13.57 -23.98 -21.45
CA VAL A 51 -14.15 -23.56 -20.18
C VAL A 51 -14.02 -24.70 -19.17
N THR A 52 -13.33 -24.44 -18.07
CA THR A 52 -13.08 -25.41 -17.02
C THR A 52 -13.81 -24.98 -15.75
N PRO A 53 -14.80 -25.75 -15.27
CA PRO A 53 -15.45 -25.49 -14.01
C PRO A 53 -14.60 -26.00 -12.83
N TYR A 54 -14.68 -25.27 -11.72
CA TYR A 54 -14.13 -25.70 -10.43
C TYR A 54 -15.13 -25.40 -9.32
N HIS A 55 -15.23 -26.31 -8.37
CA HIS A 55 -16.06 -26.14 -7.17
C HIS A 55 -15.49 -26.97 -6.02
N SER A 56 -15.39 -26.35 -4.83
CA SER A 56 -15.06 -27.05 -3.58
C SER A 56 -15.69 -26.36 -2.39
N LEU A 57 -16.22 -27.13 -1.45
CA LEU A 57 -16.42 -26.69 -0.07
C LEU A 57 -15.04 -26.57 0.58
N VAL A 58 -14.93 -25.65 1.52
CA VAL A 58 -13.68 -25.36 2.24
C VAL A 58 -13.94 -25.37 3.75
N HIS A 59 -13.17 -26.15 4.51
CA HIS A 59 -13.24 -26.12 5.96
C HIS A 59 -12.60 -24.82 6.48
N PRO A 60 -13.37 -23.92 7.14
CA PRO A 60 -12.89 -22.58 7.48
C PRO A 60 -11.98 -22.55 8.73
N GLU A 61 -11.77 -23.69 9.40
CA GLU A 61 -10.99 -23.85 10.64
C GLU A 61 -11.50 -22.95 11.78
N ARG A 62 -12.79 -22.60 11.72
CA ARG A 62 -13.52 -21.81 12.72
C ARG A 62 -15.01 -22.04 12.60
N PRO A 63 -15.80 -21.78 13.67
CA PRO A 63 -17.26 -21.93 13.64
C PRO A 63 -17.92 -21.00 12.62
N ILE A 64 -18.95 -21.49 11.96
CA ILE A 64 -19.78 -20.72 11.02
C ILE A 64 -20.94 -20.08 11.80
N PRO A 65 -21.05 -18.72 11.77
CA PRO A 65 -22.13 -18.04 12.49
C PRO A 65 -23.52 -18.46 12.02
N PRO A 66 -24.50 -18.57 12.93
CA PRO A 66 -25.85 -19.04 12.58
C PRO A 66 -26.55 -18.22 11.49
N PHE A 67 -26.24 -16.91 11.38
CA PHE A 67 -26.83 -16.08 10.34
C PHE A 67 -26.24 -16.38 8.94
N ILE A 68 -24.95 -16.72 8.86
CA ILE A 68 -24.30 -17.19 7.62
C ILE A 68 -24.89 -18.52 7.18
N ARG A 69 -25.04 -19.48 8.12
CA ARG A 69 -25.70 -20.74 7.82
C ARG A 69 -27.10 -20.55 7.24
N ARG A 70 -27.90 -19.61 7.81
CA ARG A 70 -29.23 -19.31 7.26
C ARG A 70 -29.19 -18.66 5.87
N LEU A 71 -28.14 -17.86 5.60
CA LEU A 71 -27.98 -17.16 4.32
C LEU A 71 -27.53 -18.10 3.20
N THR A 72 -26.49 -18.91 3.48
CA THR A 72 -25.77 -19.72 2.47
C THR A 72 -26.21 -21.19 2.45
N GLY A 73 -26.88 -21.65 3.51
CA GLY A 73 -27.15 -23.07 3.74
C GLY A 73 -25.91 -23.88 4.17
N ILE A 74 -24.74 -23.22 4.33
CA ILE A 74 -23.49 -23.87 4.73
C ILE A 74 -23.33 -23.73 6.24
N GLY A 75 -23.34 -24.86 6.95
CA GLY A 75 -23.09 -24.97 8.38
C GLY A 75 -21.82 -25.78 8.66
N ASP A 76 -21.42 -25.86 9.94
CA ASP A 76 -20.23 -26.61 10.37
C ASP A 76 -20.30 -28.07 9.92
N GLU A 77 -21.48 -28.67 9.95
CA GLU A 77 -21.75 -30.04 9.49
C GLU A 77 -21.55 -30.22 8.00
N THR A 78 -21.80 -29.14 7.19
CA THR A 78 -21.66 -29.18 5.74
C THR A 78 -20.17 -29.22 5.33
N VAL A 79 -19.32 -28.52 6.07
CA VAL A 79 -17.89 -28.40 5.78
C VAL A 79 -16.99 -29.33 6.60
N ALA A 80 -17.57 -30.15 7.52
CA ALA A 80 -16.80 -31.00 8.42
C ALA A 80 -15.81 -31.96 7.73
N GLY A 81 -16.17 -32.43 6.54
CA GLY A 81 -15.32 -33.30 5.70
C GLY A 81 -14.58 -32.57 4.58
N ALA A 82 -14.73 -31.25 4.48
CA ALA A 82 -14.07 -30.48 3.43
C ALA A 82 -12.60 -30.22 3.77
N PRO A 83 -11.72 -30.09 2.76
CA PRO A 83 -10.33 -29.73 2.96
C PRO A 83 -10.22 -28.26 3.44
N PRO A 84 -9.22 -27.91 4.29
CA PRO A 84 -8.90 -26.51 4.55
C PRO A 84 -8.32 -25.85 3.32
N PHE A 85 -8.37 -24.49 3.24
CA PHE A 85 -7.85 -23.77 2.09
C PHE A 85 -6.36 -24.07 1.81
N SER A 86 -5.57 -24.31 2.86
CA SER A 86 -4.15 -24.67 2.75
C SER A 86 -3.90 -25.95 1.94
N ALA A 87 -4.81 -26.91 1.99
CA ALA A 87 -4.72 -28.13 1.18
C ALA A 87 -5.06 -27.88 -0.30
N LEU A 88 -5.92 -26.91 -0.60
CA LEU A 88 -6.34 -26.56 -1.95
C LEU A 88 -5.41 -25.51 -2.63
N ALA A 89 -4.66 -24.75 -1.84
CA ALA A 89 -3.96 -23.56 -2.31
C ALA A 89 -2.96 -23.86 -3.45
N HIS A 90 -2.22 -24.96 -3.39
CA HIS A 90 -1.25 -25.34 -4.42
C HIS A 90 -1.90 -25.81 -5.74
N GLU A 91 -3.11 -26.35 -5.68
CA GLU A 91 -3.91 -26.69 -6.85
C GLU A 91 -4.55 -25.44 -7.47
N LEU A 92 -5.13 -24.58 -6.64
CA LEU A 92 -5.85 -23.36 -7.07
C LEU A 92 -4.93 -22.31 -7.68
N LEU A 93 -3.73 -22.14 -7.14
CA LEU A 93 -2.82 -21.09 -7.58
C LEU A 93 -2.48 -21.13 -9.08
N PRO A 94 -2.08 -22.25 -9.68
CA PRO A 94 -1.81 -22.32 -11.12
C PRO A 94 -3.07 -22.15 -11.98
N LEU A 95 -4.25 -22.51 -11.47
CA LEU A 95 -5.52 -22.31 -12.20
C LEU A 95 -5.93 -20.84 -12.28
N LEU A 96 -5.58 -20.04 -11.28
CA LEU A 96 -6.00 -18.64 -11.16
C LEU A 96 -4.90 -17.63 -11.48
N ARG A 97 -3.62 -18.03 -11.43
CA ARG A 97 -2.50 -17.15 -11.75
C ARG A 97 -2.55 -16.70 -13.21
N GLY A 98 -2.41 -15.40 -13.44
CA GLY A 98 -2.49 -14.81 -14.77
C GLY A 98 -3.90 -14.62 -15.33
N CYS A 99 -4.94 -15.09 -14.64
CA CYS A 99 -6.32 -14.85 -15.03
C CYS A 99 -6.77 -13.43 -14.70
N ILE A 100 -7.68 -12.90 -15.52
CA ILE A 100 -8.56 -11.81 -15.10
C ILE A 100 -9.66 -12.42 -14.23
N LEU A 101 -9.83 -11.90 -13.00
CA LEU A 101 -10.90 -12.35 -12.11
C LEU A 101 -12.14 -11.49 -12.30
N LEU A 102 -13.25 -12.10 -12.70
CA LEU A 102 -14.56 -11.49 -12.76
C LEU A 102 -15.39 -11.96 -11.56
N ALA A 103 -15.91 -11.04 -10.77
CA ALA A 103 -16.80 -11.37 -9.66
C ALA A 103 -17.87 -10.32 -9.45
N HIS A 104 -18.99 -10.71 -8.84
CA HIS A 104 -20.07 -9.81 -8.52
C HIS A 104 -19.81 -9.08 -7.19
N ASN A 105 -19.11 -7.93 -7.24
CA ASN A 105 -18.42 -7.22 -6.16
C ASN A 105 -16.97 -7.73 -5.96
N SER A 106 -16.20 -7.74 -7.03
CA SER A 106 -14.87 -8.37 -7.13
C SER A 106 -13.88 -8.00 -6.01
N LYS A 107 -14.06 -6.85 -5.33
CA LYS A 107 -13.23 -6.48 -4.19
C LYS A 107 -13.37 -7.47 -3.04
N PHE A 108 -14.54 -8.03 -2.83
CA PHE A 108 -14.82 -9.00 -1.77
C PHE A 108 -14.06 -10.30 -2.05
N ASP A 109 -14.34 -10.94 -3.18
CA ASP A 109 -13.75 -12.23 -3.56
C ASP A 109 -12.23 -12.14 -3.70
N TYR A 110 -11.74 -11.12 -4.41
CA TYR A 110 -10.31 -10.91 -4.58
C TYR A 110 -9.57 -10.73 -3.26
N THR A 111 -10.14 -9.96 -2.31
CA THR A 111 -9.48 -9.72 -1.02
C THR A 111 -9.44 -11.00 -0.17
N PHE A 112 -10.53 -11.76 -0.10
CA PHE A 112 -10.56 -13.04 0.61
C PHE A 112 -9.58 -14.04 0.02
N LEU A 113 -9.59 -14.18 -1.31
CA LEU A 113 -8.73 -15.12 -2.03
C LEU A 113 -7.23 -14.76 -1.85
N ARG A 114 -6.88 -13.49 -2.04
CA ARG A 114 -5.52 -12.99 -1.85
C ARG A 114 -5.01 -13.29 -0.44
N ARG A 115 -5.82 -13.01 0.58
CA ARG A 115 -5.45 -13.26 1.98
C ARG A 115 -5.40 -14.74 2.33
N ALA A 116 -6.26 -15.56 1.73
CA ALA A 116 -6.21 -17.00 1.92
C ALA A 116 -4.90 -17.59 1.38
N PHE A 117 -4.45 -17.17 0.18
CA PHE A 117 -3.15 -17.55 -0.37
C PHE A 117 -1.99 -17.02 0.48
N ALA A 118 -2.04 -15.76 0.92
CA ALA A 118 -0.98 -15.17 1.75
C ALA A 118 -0.78 -15.91 3.08
N ARG A 119 -1.86 -16.36 3.72
CA ARG A 119 -1.79 -17.23 4.94
C ARG A 119 -1.10 -18.56 4.67
N CYS A 120 -1.10 -19.03 3.43
CA CYS A 120 -0.36 -20.22 3.00
C CYS A 120 1.08 -19.90 2.54
N GLY A 121 1.55 -18.65 2.69
CA GLY A 121 2.86 -18.21 2.21
C GLY A 121 2.95 -18.09 0.69
N LEU A 122 1.85 -18.10 -0.02
CA LEU A 122 1.78 -18.05 -1.47
C LEU A 122 1.40 -16.64 -1.95
N PRO A 123 2.22 -15.96 -2.76
CA PRO A 123 1.85 -14.69 -3.35
C PRO A 123 0.76 -14.91 -4.41
N PHE A 124 -0.28 -14.09 -4.36
CA PHE A 124 -1.36 -14.08 -5.33
C PHE A 124 -1.76 -12.66 -5.68
N ALA A 125 -1.82 -12.37 -6.96
CA ALA A 125 -2.37 -11.14 -7.49
C ALA A 125 -3.00 -11.40 -8.86
N ALA A 126 -4.07 -10.66 -9.17
CA ALA A 126 -4.78 -10.76 -10.42
C ALA A 126 -5.43 -9.41 -10.78
N PRO A 127 -5.55 -9.08 -12.06
CA PRO A 127 -6.44 -8.02 -12.50
C PRO A 127 -7.88 -8.43 -12.24
N THR A 128 -8.73 -7.47 -11.88
CA THR A 128 -10.12 -7.73 -11.56
C THR A 128 -11.07 -6.93 -12.43
N LEU A 129 -12.22 -7.53 -12.77
CA LEU A 129 -13.35 -6.87 -13.41
C LEU A 129 -14.61 -7.08 -12.56
N CYS A 130 -15.10 -5.99 -11.96
CA CYS A 130 -16.30 -6.03 -11.13
C CYS A 130 -17.56 -6.03 -12.00
N THR A 131 -18.34 -7.11 -11.96
CA THR A 131 -19.57 -7.23 -12.78
C THR A 131 -20.70 -6.32 -12.29
N VAL A 132 -20.70 -5.88 -11.01
CA VAL A 132 -21.60 -4.81 -10.54
C VAL A 132 -21.30 -3.49 -11.25
N GLN A 133 -20.02 -3.12 -11.35
CA GLN A 133 -19.62 -1.90 -12.04
C GLN A 133 -19.89 -1.99 -13.54
N LEU A 134 -19.66 -3.16 -14.12
CA LEU A 134 -19.95 -3.43 -15.53
C LEU A 134 -21.47 -3.31 -15.80
N SER A 135 -22.30 -3.89 -14.93
CA SER A 135 -23.77 -3.75 -15.03
C SER A 135 -24.21 -2.30 -14.93
N ARG A 136 -23.66 -1.53 -14.02
CA ARG A 136 -23.96 -0.09 -13.91
C ARG A 136 -23.58 0.69 -15.15
N SER A 137 -22.49 0.32 -15.77
CA SER A 137 -21.96 0.99 -16.96
C SER A 137 -22.74 0.63 -18.23
N LEU A 138 -23.15 -0.64 -18.38
CA LEU A 138 -23.91 -1.13 -19.52
C LEU A 138 -25.42 -0.77 -19.45
N TYR A 139 -25.96 -0.67 -18.22
CA TYR A 139 -27.38 -0.45 -17.97
C TYR A 139 -27.62 0.71 -16.99
N PRO A 140 -27.20 1.94 -17.31
CA PRO A 140 -27.28 3.09 -16.39
C PRO A 140 -28.71 3.51 -16.06
N GLN A 141 -29.70 3.06 -16.83
CA GLN A 141 -31.13 3.33 -16.60
C GLN A 141 -31.70 2.58 -15.40
N PHE A 142 -31.00 1.54 -14.87
CA PHE A 142 -31.48 0.81 -13.72
C PHE A 142 -30.80 1.29 -12.43
N TYR A 143 -31.56 1.31 -11.35
CA TYR A 143 -31.07 1.75 -10.03
C TYR A 143 -30.39 0.62 -9.25
N LYS A 144 -30.88 -0.63 -9.37
CA LYS A 144 -30.37 -1.79 -8.64
C LYS A 144 -29.52 -2.68 -9.54
N HIS A 145 -28.36 -3.08 -9.04
CA HIS A 145 -27.39 -3.95 -9.72
C HIS A 145 -26.90 -5.08 -8.80
N SER A 146 -27.67 -5.48 -7.79
CA SER A 146 -27.44 -6.74 -7.07
C SER A 146 -27.69 -7.92 -8.00
N LEU A 147 -27.03 -9.04 -7.74
CA LEU A 147 -27.19 -10.24 -8.57
C LEU A 147 -28.65 -10.70 -8.65
N GLU A 148 -29.39 -10.60 -7.55
CA GLU A 148 -30.86 -10.85 -7.52
C GLU A 148 -31.63 -9.95 -8.51
N SER A 149 -31.35 -8.64 -8.47
CA SER A 149 -32.04 -7.69 -9.36
C SER A 149 -31.68 -7.91 -10.83
N ILE A 150 -30.47 -8.42 -11.10
CA ILE A 150 -30.01 -8.79 -12.44
C ILE A 150 -30.71 -10.07 -12.92
N ILE A 151 -30.75 -11.10 -12.07
CA ILE A 151 -31.41 -12.38 -12.36
C ILE A 151 -32.91 -12.14 -12.67
N GLU A 152 -33.59 -11.38 -11.81
CA GLU A 152 -35.02 -11.05 -12.01
C GLU A 152 -35.24 -10.29 -13.32
N ARG A 153 -34.43 -9.27 -13.58
CA ARG A 153 -34.54 -8.40 -14.76
C ARG A 153 -34.37 -9.13 -16.09
N HIS A 154 -33.38 -9.99 -16.16
CA HIS A 154 -33.01 -10.69 -17.39
C HIS A 154 -33.61 -12.09 -17.48
N GLY A 155 -34.44 -12.51 -16.51
CA GLY A 155 -35.07 -13.83 -16.52
C GLY A 155 -34.08 -14.99 -16.45
N ILE A 156 -32.96 -14.80 -15.74
CA ILE A 156 -31.90 -15.80 -15.60
C ILE A 156 -32.39 -16.93 -14.68
N ALA A 157 -32.26 -18.17 -15.11
CA ALA A 157 -32.56 -19.32 -14.28
C ALA A 157 -31.44 -19.49 -13.22
N ALA A 158 -31.79 -19.41 -11.93
CA ALA A 158 -30.89 -19.67 -10.83
C ALA A 158 -31.49 -20.80 -9.97
N ALA A 159 -30.70 -21.86 -9.72
CA ALA A 159 -31.18 -23.02 -8.98
C ALA A 159 -31.30 -22.72 -7.47
N SER A 160 -30.30 -22.04 -6.91
CA SER A 160 -30.29 -21.49 -5.55
C SER A 160 -29.53 -20.18 -5.49
N ARG A 161 -29.65 -19.47 -4.38
CA ARG A 161 -28.91 -18.25 -4.11
C ARG A 161 -27.98 -18.46 -2.93
N HIS A 162 -26.88 -17.69 -2.90
CA HIS A 162 -25.86 -17.81 -1.87
C HIS A 162 -25.22 -19.21 -1.83
N ARG A 163 -24.97 -19.75 -3.01
CA ARG A 163 -24.11 -20.91 -3.27
C ARG A 163 -23.16 -20.51 -4.38
N ALA A 164 -21.88 -20.58 -4.11
CA ALA A 164 -20.85 -20.04 -5.00
C ALA A 164 -20.96 -20.60 -6.42
N ALA A 165 -21.27 -21.90 -6.57
CA ALA A 165 -21.42 -22.52 -7.89
C ALA A 165 -22.61 -21.95 -8.69
N ASP A 166 -23.75 -21.74 -8.05
CA ASP A 166 -24.96 -21.21 -8.69
C ASP A 166 -24.82 -19.73 -9.03
N ASP A 167 -24.17 -18.95 -8.16
CA ASP A 167 -23.93 -17.53 -8.37
C ASP A 167 -22.92 -17.29 -9.49
N VAL A 168 -21.87 -18.12 -9.64
CA VAL A 168 -20.96 -18.13 -10.80
C VAL A 168 -21.72 -18.37 -12.12
N LEU A 169 -22.61 -19.37 -12.15
CA LEU A 169 -23.42 -19.66 -13.33
C LEU A 169 -24.35 -18.49 -13.68
N ALA A 170 -25.03 -17.92 -12.68
CA ALA A 170 -25.91 -16.76 -12.87
C ALA A 170 -25.15 -15.53 -13.40
N VAL A 171 -23.92 -15.27 -12.90
CA VAL A 171 -23.08 -14.20 -13.43
C VAL A 171 -22.66 -14.49 -14.88
N ALA A 172 -22.30 -15.73 -15.21
CA ALA A 172 -21.93 -16.10 -16.59
C ALA A 172 -23.11 -15.94 -17.57
N ASP A 173 -24.32 -16.35 -17.17
CA ASP A 173 -25.56 -16.18 -17.97
C ASP A 173 -25.93 -14.71 -18.14
N TYR A 174 -25.74 -13.92 -17.10
CA TYR A 174 -25.90 -12.46 -17.19
C TYR A 174 -24.93 -11.85 -18.21
N LEU A 175 -23.65 -12.20 -18.15
CA LEU A 175 -22.65 -11.65 -19.06
C LEU A 175 -22.91 -12.07 -20.53
N GLU A 176 -23.32 -13.32 -20.76
CA GLU A 176 -23.75 -13.81 -22.09
C GLU A 176 -24.98 -13.03 -22.60
N THR A 177 -25.96 -12.75 -21.73
CA THR A 177 -27.15 -11.95 -22.04
C THR A 177 -26.76 -10.49 -22.33
N ALA A 178 -25.90 -9.90 -21.52
CA ALA A 178 -25.41 -8.54 -21.73
C ALA A 178 -24.66 -8.39 -23.06
N LEU A 179 -23.87 -9.38 -23.45
CA LEU A 179 -23.21 -9.40 -24.77
C LEU A 179 -24.21 -9.48 -25.92
N ARG A 180 -25.30 -10.24 -25.76
CA ARG A 180 -26.35 -10.36 -26.77
C ARG A 180 -27.14 -9.04 -26.92
N GLU A 181 -27.41 -8.36 -25.80
CA GLU A 181 -28.20 -7.12 -25.79
C GLU A 181 -27.40 -5.87 -26.19
N GLN A 182 -26.15 -5.75 -25.73
CA GLN A 182 -25.34 -4.55 -25.90
C GLN A 182 -24.33 -4.65 -27.06
N GLY A 183 -24.05 -5.88 -27.51
CA GLY A 183 -23.04 -6.16 -28.52
C GLY A 183 -21.63 -6.26 -27.95
N ALA A 184 -20.77 -7.05 -28.63
CA ALA A 184 -19.42 -7.35 -28.17
C ALA A 184 -18.51 -6.12 -28.09
N GLU A 185 -18.63 -5.16 -29.00
CA GLU A 185 -17.84 -3.93 -29.03
C GLU A 185 -18.11 -3.04 -27.81
N THR A 186 -19.41 -2.77 -27.53
CA THR A 186 -19.83 -1.99 -26.36
C THR A 186 -19.38 -2.66 -25.07
N PHE A 187 -19.63 -3.98 -24.96
CA PHE A 187 -19.21 -4.74 -23.79
C PHE A 187 -17.68 -4.66 -23.58
N ALA A 188 -16.89 -4.89 -24.61
CA ALA A 188 -15.42 -4.84 -24.52
C ALA A 188 -14.92 -3.45 -24.11
N ALA A 189 -15.48 -2.37 -24.69
CA ALA A 189 -15.10 -1.00 -24.34
C ALA A 189 -15.33 -0.72 -22.84
N HIS A 190 -16.50 -1.08 -22.31
CA HIS A 190 -16.83 -0.90 -20.89
C HIS A 190 -15.99 -1.81 -19.98
N ALA A 191 -15.79 -3.08 -20.36
CA ALA A 191 -14.98 -4.02 -19.60
C ALA A 191 -13.52 -3.60 -19.54
N HIS A 192 -12.92 -3.17 -20.65
CA HIS A 192 -11.56 -2.61 -20.68
C HIS A 192 -11.44 -1.34 -19.84
N HIS A 193 -12.46 -0.48 -19.85
CA HIS A 193 -12.46 0.72 -19.01
C HIS A 193 -12.45 0.39 -17.52
N LEU A 194 -13.16 -0.64 -17.10
CA LEU A 194 -13.35 -1.03 -15.69
C LEU A 194 -12.27 -1.99 -15.16
N LEU A 195 -11.51 -2.64 -16.03
CA LEU A 195 -10.44 -3.55 -15.64
C LEU A 195 -9.39 -2.85 -14.74
N GLN A 196 -9.08 -3.43 -13.59
CA GLN A 196 -8.12 -2.89 -12.62
C GLN A 196 -7.16 -3.98 -12.11
N PRO A 197 -5.84 -3.73 -12.12
CA PRO A 197 -5.17 -2.64 -12.80
C PRO A 197 -5.22 -2.80 -14.33
N LYS A 198 -5.00 -1.71 -15.07
CA LYS A 198 -4.75 -1.78 -16.50
C LYS A 198 -3.45 -2.53 -16.74
N LEU A 199 -3.49 -3.51 -17.63
CA LEU A 199 -2.31 -4.27 -18.00
C LEU A 199 -1.82 -3.87 -19.40
N PRO A 200 -0.52 -3.94 -19.64
CA PRO A 200 0.01 -3.78 -21.00
C PRO A 200 -0.50 -4.92 -21.89
N PRO A 201 -0.65 -4.69 -23.20
CA PRO A 201 -1.20 -5.68 -24.11
C PRO A 201 -0.32 -6.93 -24.26
N ALA A 202 1.00 -6.77 -24.15
CA ALA A 202 1.96 -7.87 -24.17
C ALA A 202 3.19 -7.54 -23.33
N LEU A 203 3.68 -8.51 -22.58
CA LEU A 203 4.93 -8.46 -21.82
C LEU A 203 5.84 -9.61 -22.26
N PRO A 204 7.18 -9.46 -22.14
CA PRO A 204 8.08 -10.60 -22.19
C PRO A 204 7.66 -11.65 -21.13
N ALA A 205 7.64 -12.94 -21.51
CA ALA A 205 7.13 -14.00 -20.63
C ALA A 205 7.77 -14.02 -19.24
N ALA A 206 9.09 -13.80 -19.16
CA ALA A 206 9.81 -13.75 -17.90
C ALA A 206 9.38 -12.55 -17.00
N LEU A 207 9.07 -11.40 -17.57
CA LEU A 207 8.60 -10.24 -16.82
C LEU A 207 7.15 -10.41 -16.39
N GLU A 208 6.32 -11.04 -17.23
CA GLU A 208 4.95 -11.37 -16.91
C GLU A 208 4.87 -12.36 -15.74
N GLU A 209 5.68 -13.42 -15.76
CA GLU A 209 5.78 -14.39 -14.68
C GLU A 209 6.16 -13.71 -13.35
N GLN A 210 7.17 -12.83 -13.38
CA GLN A 210 7.60 -12.08 -12.19
C GLN A 210 6.52 -11.11 -11.71
N LEU A 211 5.78 -10.46 -12.60
CA LEU A 211 4.66 -9.60 -12.24
C LEU A 211 3.60 -10.38 -11.45
N TYR A 212 3.21 -11.56 -11.93
CA TYR A 212 2.21 -12.40 -11.26
C TYR A 212 2.76 -13.17 -10.04
N ALA A 213 4.07 -13.14 -9.83
CA ALA A 213 4.70 -13.60 -8.58
C ALA A 213 4.70 -12.53 -7.47
N LEU A 214 4.35 -11.28 -7.79
CA LEU A 214 4.18 -10.25 -6.77
C LEU A 214 2.91 -10.52 -5.93
N SER A 215 2.94 -10.14 -4.66
CA SER A 215 1.71 -9.95 -3.90
C SER A 215 1.15 -8.54 -4.16
N ASP A 216 -0.16 -8.36 -4.01
CA ASP A 216 -0.77 -7.03 -4.03
C ASP A 216 -0.82 -6.41 -2.61
N GLY A 217 0.23 -6.65 -1.84
CA GLY A 217 0.46 -6.11 -0.50
C GLY A 217 1.45 -4.95 -0.49
N CYS A 218 1.75 -4.46 0.73
CA CYS A 218 2.82 -3.49 0.93
C CYS A 218 4.19 -4.11 0.65
N GLY A 219 5.12 -3.31 0.15
CA GLY A 219 6.51 -3.72 -0.01
C GLY A 219 7.37 -2.74 -0.77
N ALA A 220 8.66 -3.04 -0.84
CA ALA A 220 9.64 -2.34 -1.67
C ALA A 220 9.87 -3.11 -2.97
N LEU A 221 9.74 -2.44 -4.10
CA LEU A 221 9.91 -3.01 -5.44
C LEU A 221 11.05 -2.33 -6.18
N LEU A 222 12.03 -3.13 -6.58
CA LEU A 222 13.18 -2.72 -7.37
C LEU A 222 13.06 -3.29 -8.78
N TRP A 223 13.28 -2.45 -9.78
CA TRP A 223 13.29 -2.76 -11.20
C TRP A 223 14.72 -2.79 -11.68
N LEU A 224 15.13 -3.84 -12.39
CA LEU A 224 16.49 -4.05 -12.84
C LEU A 224 16.53 -4.22 -14.36
N ASP A 225 17.57 -3.69 -14.99
CA ASP A 225 17.89 -3.95 -16.40
C ASP A 225 18.55 -5.33 -16.58
N GLU A 226 18.86 -5.69 -17.84
CA GLU A 226 19.52 -6.94 -18.19
C GLU A 226 20.90 -7.12 -17.54
N SER A 227 21.56 -6.02 -17.19
CA SER A 227 22.85 -6.05 -16.50
C SER A 227 22.74 -6.07 -14.97
N GLY A 228 21.52 -6.11 -14.44
CA GLY A 228 21.24 -6.08 -12.99
C GLY A 228 21.34 -4.67 -12.37
N ARG A 229 21.39 -3.61 -13.20
CA ARG A 229 21.41 -2.23 -12.69
C ARG A 229 20.01 -1.73 -12.37
N PRO A 230 19.86 -0.98 -11.27
CA PRO A 230 18.59 -0.39 -10.87
C PRO A 230 18.07 0.63 -11.91
N LEU A 231 16.83 0.40 -12.36
CA LEU A 231 16.05 1.34 -13.18
C LEU A 231 15.10 2.18 -12.32
N HIS A 232 14.53 1.58 -11.28
CA HIS A 232 13.58 2.23 -10.39
C HIS A 232 13.46 1.48 -9.08
N LEU A 233 13.32 2.22 -7.97
CA LEU A 233 13.06 1.66 -6.64
C LEU A 233 11.98 2.49 -5.95
N ALA A 234 10.91 1.84 -5.49
CA ALA A 234 9.84 2.49 -4.76
C ALA A 234 9.22 1.57 -3.69
N ALA A 235 8.67 2.21 -2.65
CA ALA A 235 7.79 1.56 -1.68
C ALA A 235 6.34 1.70 -2.15
N HIS A 236 5.57 0.62 -2.10
CA HIS A 236 4.19 0.56 -2.57
C HIS A 236 3.28 -0.03 -1.51
N ARG A 237 2.00 0.35 -1.52
CA ARG A 237 0.94 -0.26 -0.71
C ARG A 237 0.31 -1.45 -1.40
N HIS A 238 0.31 -1.45 -2.73
CA HIS A 238 -0.24 -2.46 -3.62
C HIS A 238 0.76 -2.72 -4.74
N ALA A 239 1.73 -3.60 -4.46
CA ALA A 239 2.90 -3.77 -5.32
C ALA A 239 2.53 -4.26 -6.73
N PHE A 240 1.66 -5.26 -6.85
CA PHE A 240 1.19 -5.76 -8.14
C PHE A 240 0.47 -4.66 -8.94
N SER A 241 -0.52 -4.01 -8.34
CA SER A 241 -1.32 -2.96 -8.99
C SER A 241 -0.47 -1.80 -9.48
N GLU A 242 0.52 -1.39 -8.68
CA GLU A 242 1.46 -0.32 -9.06
C GLU A 242 2.42 -0.75 -10.17
N ALA A 243 2.94 -1.98 -10.09
CA ALA A 243 3.81 -2.53 -11.12
C ALA A 243 3.07 -2.64 -12.47
N ALA A 244 1.86 -3.20 -12.46
CA ALA A 244 1.03 -3.34 -13.65
C ALA A 244 0.72 -1.97 -14.29
N ARG A 245 0.32 -0.97 -13.48
CA ARG A 245 0.05 0.39 -13.95
C ARG A 245 1.31 1.03 -14.57
N ARG A 246 2.47 0.85 -13.95
CA ARG A 246 3.73 1.37 -14.47
C ARG A 246 4.11 0.72 -15.79
N LEU A 247 3.95 -0.59 -15.90
CA LEU A 247 4.17 -1.34 -17.16
C LEU A 247 3.21 -0.88 -18.27
N ALA A 248 1.96 -0.58 -17.94
CA ALA A 248 1.01 -0.06 -18.91
C ALA A 248 1.37 1.35 -19.41
N ALA A 249 1.91 2.21 -18.53
CA ALA A 249 2.16 3.62 -18.82
C ALA A 249 3.55 3.94 -19.39
N SER A 250 4.56 3.07 -19.23
CA SER A 250 5.97 3.41 -19.51
C SER A 250 6.69 2.32 -20.30
N GLU A 251 7.22 2.71 -21.47
CA GLU A 251 8.12 1.84 -22.25
C GLU A 251 9.40 1.52 -21.48
N GLN A 252 9.96 2.49 -20.76
CA GLN A 252 11.13 2.26 -19.92
C GLN A 252 10.86 1.19 -18.85
N ALA A 253 9.64 1.13 -18.30
CA ALA A 253 9.28 0.07 -17.36
C ALA A 253 9.22 -1.31 -18.04
N ARG A 254 8.74 -1.38 -19.29
CA ARG A 254 8.70 -2.61 -20.08
C ARG A 254 10.08 -3.08 -20.53
N ALA A 255 11.09 -2.21 -20.51
CA ALA A 255 12.48 -2.57 -20.75
C ALA A 255 13.20 -3.17 -19.55
N ALA A 256 12.53 -3.29 -18.39
CA ALA A 256 13.08 -4.01 -17.25
C ALA A 256 13.18 -5.51 -17.55
N ALA A 257 14.30 -6.12 -17.16
CA ALA A 257 14.54 -7.55 -17.28
C ALA A 257 14.06 -8.32 -16.04
N SER A 258 14.10 -7.68 -14.86
CA SER A 258 13.68 -8.35 -13.63
C SER A 258 13.11 -7.39 -12.58
N LEU A 259 12.27 -7.98 -11.71
CA LEU A 259 11.62 -7.35 -10.56
C LEU A 259 12.13 -8.03 -9.28
N ARG A 260 12.59 -7.25 -8.31
CA ARG A 260 12.89 -7.74 -6.98
C ARG A 260 11.95 -7.10 -5.98
N PHE A 261 11.15 -7.92 -5.32
CA PHE A 261 10.14 -7.47 -4.37
C PHE A 261 10.45 -7.96 -2.96
N LEU A 262 10.41 -7.05 -1.99
CA LEU A 262 10.48 -7.35 -0.57
C LEU A 262 9.12 -7.01 0.06
N PRO A 263 8.33 -8.03 0.48
CA PRO A 263 7.03 -7.79 1.12
C PRO A 263 7.20 -7.13 2.49
N ALA A 264 6.24 -6.28 2.86
CA ALA A 264 6.28 -5.49 4.08
C ALA A 264 4.98 -5.62 4.89
N ALA A 265 5.09 -5.59 6.22
CA ALA A 265 3.94 -5.58 7.12
C ALA A 265 3.07 -4.33 7.00
N GLY A 266 3.62 -3.24 6.48
CA GLY A 266 2.92 -2.00 6.26
C GLY A 266 3.79 -0.95 5.57
N PRO A 267 3.26 0.27 5.38
CA PRO A 267 3.95 1.30 4.60
C PRO A 267 5.28 1.79 5.20
N LEU A 268 5.43 1.82 6.54
CA LEU A 268 6.70 2.19 7.18
C LEU A 268 7.75 1.10 6.99
N HIS A 269 7.33 -0.17 7.15
CA HIS A 269 8.21 -1.29 6.84
C HIS A 269 8.65 -1.26 5.38
N ALA A 270 7.75 -0.95 4.43
CA ALA A 270 8.11 -0.81 3.02
C ALA A 270 9.17 0.29 2.79
N LEU A 271 9.11 1.40 3.53
CA LEU A 271 10.16 2.44 3.47
C LEU A 271 11.50 1.96 4.03
N THR A 272 11.52 1.17 5.12
CA THR A 272 12.78 0.61 5.64
C THR A 272 13.40 -0.39 4.68
N LEU A 273 12.59 -1.22 4.02
CA LEU A 273 13.03 -2.17 2.99
C LEU A 273 13.53 -1.43 1.72
N LYS A 274 12.86 -0.32 1.34
CA LYS A 274 13.36 0.58 0.28
C LYS A 274 14.74 1.13 0.64
N ALA A 275 14.95 1.59 1.89
CA ALA A 275 16.25 2.06 2.37
C ALA A 275 17.31 0.95 2.33
N GLN A 276 16.94 -0.28 2.66
CA GLN A 276 17.81 -1.45 2.58
C GLN A 276 18.24 -1.74 1.15
N LEU A 277 17.30 -1.83 0.21
CA LEU A 277 17.59 -2.06 -1.21
C LEU A 277 18.44 -0.93 -1.81
N ALA A 278 18.14 0.34 -1.46
CA ALA A 278 18.94 1.47 -1.91
C ALA A 278 20.40 1.36 -1.45
N ALA A 279 20.65 0.94 -0.21
CA ALA A 279 22.00 0.73 0.30
C ALA A 279 22.69 -0.46 -0.38
N GLU A 280 21.99 -1.57 -0.57
CA GLU A 280 22.52 -2.78 -1.23
C GLU A 280 22.98 -2.51 -2.66
N TYR A 281 22.23 -1.69 -3.40
CA TYR A 281 22.54 -1.35 -4.80
C TYR A 281 23.30 -0.02 -4.96
N GLY A 282 23.74 0.61 -3.86
CA GLY A 282 24.52 1.85 -3.89
C GLY A 282 23.76 3.05 -4.48
N LEU A 283 22.42 3.04 -4.43
CA LEU A 283 21.58 4.09 -4.98
C LEU A 283 21.66 5.37 -4.14
N ARG A 284 21.96 6.49 -4.80
CA ARG A 284 21.93 7.82 -4.19
C ARG A 284 20.54 8.45 -4.33
N PRO A 285 20.09 9.25 -3.37
CA PRO A 285 18.76 9.88 -3.38
C PRO A 285 18.45 10.71 -4.62
N SER A 286 19.47 11.33 -5.23
CA SER A 286 19.36 12.23 -6.39
C SER A 286 19.18 11.52 -7.73
N GLU A 287 19.35 10.21 -7.80
CA GLU A 287 19.36 9.43 -9.04
C GLU A 287 17.98 8.91 -9.46
N ASN A 288 16.92 9.19 -8.68
CA ASN A 288 15.56 8.87 -9.05
C ASN A 288 14.90 10.07 -9.77
N PRO A 289 14.82 10.07 -11.12
CA PRO A 289 14.39 11.23 -11.90
C PRO A 289 12.93 11.68 -11.65
N GLN A 290 12.11 10.83 -11.05
CA GLN A 290 10.71 11.15 -10.75
C GLN A 290 10.55 12.02 -9.48
N HIS A 291 11.57 12.13 -8.64
CA HIS A 291 11.53 12.93 -7.42
C HIS A 291 11.98 14.38 -7.61
N ALA A 292 12.63 14.71 -8.73
CA ALA A 292 13.25 16.03 -8.92
C ALA A 292 12.27 17.17 -9.23
N ALA A 293 11.07 16.89 -9.76
CA ALA A 293 10.22 17.93 -10.38
C ALA A 293 9.09 18.49 -9.49
N ALA A 294 8.78 17.90 -8.34
CA ALA A 294 7.59 18.29 -7.53
C ALA A 294 7.81 18.28 -6.00
N GLN A 295 9.04 18.28 -5.51
CA GLN A 295 9.29 18.07 -4.09
C GLN A 295 9.32 19.37 -3.29
N GLN A 296 8.49 19.43 -2.25
CA GLN A 296 8.60 20.40 -1.19
C GLN A 296 9.93 20.17 -0.44
N ASP A 297 10.83 21.16 -0.43
CA ASP A 297 12.07 21.11 0.34
C ASP A 297 11.75 21.09 1.84
N PHE A 298 11.96 19.96 2.49
CA PHE A 298 11.92 19.90 3.95
C PHE A 298 13.25 20.33 4.54
N LEU A 299 13.19 20.98 5.69
CA LEU A 299 14.35 21.41 6.46
C LEU A 299 14.34 20.72 7.83
N THR A 300 15.53 20.46 8.33
CA THR A 300 15.76 19.97 9.70
C THR A 300 16.84 20.81 10.37
N VAL A 301 16.97 20.67 11.67
CA VAL A 301 18.08 21.25 12.44
C VAL A 301 19.15 20.21 12.68
N ARG A 302 20.39 20.58 12.47
CA ARG A 302 21.58 19.86 12.92
C ARG A 302 22.28 20.67 13.99
N LEU A 303 22.70 20.01 15.05
CA LEU A 303 23.54 20.62 16.07
C LEU A 303 25.00 20.54 15.62
N ARG A 304 25.68 21.68 15.52
CA ARG A 304 27.08 21.79 15.12
C ARG A 304 27.89 22.51 16.20
N SER A 305 29.10 22.07 16.45
CA SER A 305 30.04 22.83 17.29
C SER A 305 30.56 24.03 16.53
N GLY A 306 30.35 25.23 17.05
CA GLY A 306 30.93 26.45 16.51
C GLY A 306 32.38 26.66 16.99
N GLU A 307 33.12 27.57 16.32
CA GLU A 307 34.53 27.88 16.61
C GLU A 307 34.79 28.33 18.08
N ASN A 308 33.79 28.95 18.72
CA ASN A 308 33.83 29.37 20.11
C ASN A 308 33.37 28.30 21.11
N GLY A 309 33.21 27.05 20.69
CA GLY A 309 32.72 25.92 21.48
C GLY A 309 31.21 25.92 21.79
N CYS A 310 30.44 26.88 21.24
CA CYS A 310 29.00 26.88 21.34
C CYS A 310 28.36 25.82 20.44
N VAL A 311 27.34 25.13 20.91
CA VAL A 311 26.46 24.35 20.07
C VAL A 311 25.53 25.24 19.29
N GLN A 312 25.62 25.22 17.97
CA GLN A 312 24.82 26.00 17.03
C GLN A 312 23.71 25.16 16.42
N ALA A 313 22.56 25.77 16.10
CA ALA A 313 21.42 25.12 15.44
C ALA A 313 21.42 25.49 13.94
N LYS A 314 21.96 24.62 13.09
CA LYS A 314 22.05 24.85 11.66
C LYS A 314 20.85 24.24 10.93
N LEU A 315 20.22 25.05 10.08
CA LEU A 315 19.17 24.59 9.19
C LEU A 315 19.80 23.94 7.95
N GLU A 316 19.47 22.69 7.71
CA GLU A 316 19.92 21.93 6.56
C GLU A 316 18.72 21.34 5.81
N ARG A 317 18.87 21.11 4.50
CA ARG A 317 17.86 20.37 3.73
C ARG A 317 17.85 18.91 4.17
N LEU A 318 16.65 18.38 4.32
CA LEU A 318 16.43 16.95 4.58
C LEU A 318 16.03 16.29 3.26
N SER A 319 16.97 15.58 2.64
CA SER A 319 16.79 14.86 1.38
C SER A 319 16.45 13.40 1.65
N ASP A 320 15.80 12.75 0.68
CA ASP A 320 15.53 11.31 0.72
C ASP A 320 16.83 10.53 0.90
N GLY A 321 16.77 9.46 1.67
CA GLY A 321 17.88 8.53 1.87
C GLY A 321 18.32 8.39 3.32
N ARG A 322 19.45 7.68 3.50
CA ARG A 322 20.06 7.38 4.80
C ARG A 322 21.08 8.44 5.21
N PHE A 323 21.16 8.66 6.50
CA PHE A 323 22.18 9.55 7.11
C PHE A 323 22.48 9.11 8.55
N ALA A 324 23.68 9.41 9.03
CA ALA A 324 24.15 8.97 10.34
C ALA A 324 23.66 9.86 11.50
N GLU A 325 23.53 11.16 11.26
CA GLU A 325 23.24 12.11 12.31
C GLU A 325 21.73 12.25 12.58
N GLN A 326 21.33 12.29 13.85
CA GLN A 326 19.96 12.53 14.24
C GLN A 326 19.44 13.87 13.73
N PRO A 327 18.29 13.92 13.05
CA PRO A 327 17.63 15.18 12.69
C PRO A 327 16.81 15.70 13.88
N TYR A 328 16.70 17.03 13.98
CA TYR A 328 15.87 17.68 15.00
C TYR A 328 14.84 18.59 14.36
N GLY A 329 13.55 18.25 14.54
CA GLY A 329 12.45 18.97 13.91
C GLY A 329 12.33 18.71 12.40
N LEU A 330 11.16 19.01 11.86
CA LEU A 330 10.87 18.95 10.42
C LEU A 330 10.07 20.17 10.04
N PHE A 331 10.54 20.91 9.05
CA PHE A 331 9.95 22.19 8.65
C PHE A 331 9.67 22.23 7.17
N PRO A 332 8.47 22.70 6.75
CA PRO A 332 8.09 22.73 5.34
C PRO A 332 8.78 23.83 4.52
N ASN A 333 9.41 24.81 5.19
CA ASN A 333 10.13 25.91 4.54
C ASN A 333 10.99 26.68 5.55
N LYS A 334 11.90 27.53 5.05
CA LYS A 334 12.85 28.31 5.85
C LYS A 334 12.17 29.31 6.81
N LYS A 335 11.02 29.89 6.41
CA LYS A 335 10.27 30.83 7.25
C LYS A 335 9.71 30.12 8.49
N ALA A 336 9.04 28.98 8.29
CA ALA A 336 8.50 28.18 9.41
C ALA A 336 9.61 27.68 10.35
N ALA A 337 10.75 27.25 9.78
CA ALA A 337 11.90 26.82 10.56
C ALA A 337 12.48 27.94 11.45
N ARG A 338 12.69 29.12 10.89
CA ARG A 338 13.22 30.28 11.64
C ARG A 338 12.28 30.71 12.76
N GLN A 339 10.98 30.77 12.50
CA GLN A 339 9.98 31.09 13.54
C GLN A 339 10.00 30.06 14.67
N ALA A 340 9.97 28.77 14.32
CA ALA A 340 10.01 27.67 15.29
C ALA A 340 11.29 27.69 16.14
N LEU A 341 12.44 27.99 15.55
CA LEU A 341 13.72 28.09 16.27
C LEU A 341 13.71 29.24 17.31
N VAL A 342 13.14 30.38 16.97
CA VAL A 342 13.04 31.50 17.90
C VAL A 342 12.11 31.16 19.07
N GLU A 343 10.95 30.58 18.81
CA GLU A 343 9.99 30.14 19.83
C GLU A 343 10.58 29.03 20.70
N TRP A 344 11.27 28.07 20.12
CA TRP A 344 11.95 26.97 20.80
C TRP A 344 13.08 27.52 21.73
N ALA A 345 13.93 28.43 21.23
CA ALA A 345 14.99 29.03 22.02
C ALA A 345 14.43 29.79 23.23
N ARG A 346 13.37 30.61 23.02
CA ARG A 346 12.71 31.36 24.08
C ARG A 346 12.09 30.42 25.13
N GLY A 347 11.34 29.38 24.67
CA GLY A 347 10.65 28.45 25.58
C GLY A 347 11.58 27.61 26.44
N ASN A 348 12.84 27.44 26.01
CA ASN A 348 13.83 26.62 26.70
C ASN A 348 14.98 27.43 27.33
N GLY A 349 14.86 28.75 27.40
CA GLY A 349 15.88 29.64 27.99
C GLY A 349 17.24 29.57 27.28
N LEU A 350 17.23 29.35 25.96
CA LEU A 350 18.42 29.23 25.12
C LEU A 350 18.81 30.56 24.49
N CYS A 351 20.11 30.81 24.38
CA CYS A 351 20.62 32.06 23.82
C CYS A 351 20.58 31.99 22.26
N PRO A 352 19.78 32.86 21.58
CA PRO A 352 19.70 32.83 20.12
C PRO A 352 21.01 33.21 19.44
N GLN A 353 21.87 34.02 20.09
CA GLN A 353 23.19 34.36 19.57
C GLN A 353 24.16 33.18 19.64
N ARG A 354 24.18 32.44 20.76
CA ARG A 354 25.01 31.22 20.90
C ARG A 354 24.55 30.11 19.92
N LEU A 355 23.25 30.05 19.66
CA LEU A 355 22.66 29.10 18.69
C LEU A 355 22.90 29.49 17.24
N ASP A 356 23.37 30.73 16.96
CA ASP A 356 23.55 31.29 15.61
C ASP A 356 22.24 31.34 14.80
N ILE A 357 21.13 31.71 15.47
CA ILE A 357 19.78 31.80 14.85
C ILE A 357 19.27 33.24 14.74
N LEU A 358 20.08 34.25 15.10
CA LEU A 358 19.74 35.63 14.89
C LEU A 358 19.68 35.99 13.41
N PRO A 359 18.86 36.97 13.00
CA PRO A 359 18.83 37.45 11.62
C PRO A 359 20.18 37.94 11.13
N ASP A 360 20.41 37.87 9.82
CA ASP A 360 21.60 38.41 9.18
C ASP A 360 21.73 39.92 9.52
N GLY A 361 22.92 40.36 9.89
CA GLY A 361 23.19 41.77 10.29
C GLY A 361 23.39 41.98 11.78
N TYR A 362 23.11 41.04 12.65
CA TYR A 362 23.51 41.09 14.06
C TYR A 362 24.97 40.68 14.20
N SER A 363 25.78 41.65 14.73
CA SER A 363 27.20 41.36 15.01
C SER A 363 27.33 40.36 16.16
N ARG A 364 28.24 39.39 16.01
CA ARG A 364 28.59 38.46 17.09
C ARG A 364 29.31 39.13 18.27
N ASP A 365 29.83 40.33 18.02
CA ASP A 365 30.58 41.12 18.99
C ASP A 365 29.67 41.99 19.91
N THR A 366 28.37 42.07 19.60
CA THR A 366 27.42 42.77 20.42
C THR A 366 26.80 41.87 21.49
N PRO A 367 26.43 42.38 22.67
CA PRO A 367 25.67 41.60 23.66
C PRO A 367 24.41 41.00 23.05
N CYS A 368 24.04 39.80 23.52
CA CYS A 368 22.83 39.11 23.05
C CYS A 368 21.59 40.00 23.25
N PRO A 369 20.82 40.33 22.18
CA PRO A 369 19.63 41.21 22.32
C PRO A 369 18.61 40.68 23.30
N ALA A 370 18.46 39.37 23.46
CA ALA A 370 17.58 38.75 24.44
C ALA A 370 18.09 38.90 25.87
N ALA A 371 19.39 38.96 26.08
CA ALA A 371 19.98 39.24 27.41
C ALA A 371 19.76 40.69 27.83
N LEU A 372 19.86 41.62 26.91
CA LEU A 372 19.62 43.06 27.18
C LEU A 372 18.19 43.34 27.61
N SER A 373 17.21 42.50 27.17
CA SER A 373 15.82 42.59 27.56
C SER A 373 15.45 41.68 28.76
N GLY A 374 16.44 41.06 29.43
CA GLY A 374 16.21 40.15 30.57
C GLY A 374 15.66 38.76 30.17
N GLY A 375 15.56 38.47 28.87
CA GLY A 375 14.98 37.22 28.34
C GLY A 375 16.01 36.11 28.10
N CYS A 376 17.30 36.29 28.46
CA CYS A 376 18.32 35.29 28.25
C CYS A 376 19.39 35.31 29.34
N ALA A 377 19.73 34.16 29.89
CA ALA A 377 20.74 33.99 30.95
C ALA A 377 22.17 33.83 30.42
N CYS A 378 22.45 34.15 29.15
CA CYS A 378 23.76 33.87 28.52
C CYS A 378 24.93 34.67 29.15
N LEU A 379 24.63 35.75 29.86
CA LEU A 379 25.64 36.52 30.61
C LEU A 379 26.03 35.84 31.92
N SER A 380 25.14 35.07 32.52
CA SER A 380 25.37 34.37 33.80
C SER A 380 25.65 32.89 33.63
N ASP A 381 25.18 32.28 32.55
CA ASP A 381 25.33 30.86 32.27
C ASP A 381 26.67 30.54 31.62
N GLY A 382 27.34 29.51 32.15
CA GLY A 382 28.50 28.92 31.52
C GLY A 382 28.16 28.28 30.15
N LEU A 383 29.14 28.24 29.25
CA LEU A 383 28.99 27.69 27.91
C LEU A 383 28.53 26.22 27.94
N GLU A 384 29.11 25.43 28.83
CA GLU A 384 28.81 24.01 28.97
C GLU A 384 27.36 23.75 29.40
N ALA A 385 26.86 24.56 30.35
CA ALA A 385 25.46 24.47 30.79
C ALA A 385 24.48 24.83 29.66
N HIS A 386 24.80 25.85 28.85
CA HIS A 386 24.03 26.18 27.66
C HIS A 386 24.02 25.04 26.62
N ASN A 387 25.19 24.46 26.33
CA ASN A 387 25.31 23.37 25.37
C ASN A 387 24.53 22.13 25.81
N ARG A 388 24.58 21.76 27.10
CA ARG A 388 23.77 20.65 27.64
C ARG A 388 22.27 20.91 27.51
N ARG A 389 21.80 22.12 27.83
CA ARG A 389 20.38 22.47 27.63
C ARG A 389 19.98 22.45 26.17
N THR A 390 20.82 22.96 25.27
CA THR A 390 20.59 22.93 23.82
C THR A 390 20.40 21.49 23.31
N ALA A 391 21.30 20.60 23.70
CA ALA A 391 21.23 19.19 23.30
C ALA A 391 19.96 18.50 23.85
N ALA A 392 19.59 18.76 25.10
CA ALA A 392 18.38 18.21 25.69
C ALA A 392 17.10 18.77 25.02
N ALA A 393 17.06 20.08 24.79
CA ALA A 393 15.91 20.75 24.19
C ALA A 393 15.74 20.50 22.69
N ALA A 394 16.79 20.08 21.97
CA ALA A 394 16.70 19.84 20.54
C ALA A 394 15.64 18.80 20.16
N ARG A 395 15.41 17.82 21.02
CA ARG A 395 14.37 16.80 20.85
C ARG A 395 12.94 17.39 20.90
N LEU A 396 12.77 18.60 21.43
CA LEU A 396 11.48 19.31 21.55
C LEU A 396 11.18 20.20 20.34
N LEU A 397 12.05 20.22 19.33
CA LEU A 397 11.78 20.95 18.08
C LEU A 397 10.56 20.36 17.38
N PRO A 398 9.65 21.20 16.84
CA PRO A 398 8.41 20.73 16.24
C PRO A 398 8.65 19.95 14.95
N VAL A 399 7.83 18.92 14.74
CA VAL A 399 7.85 18.09 13.54
C VAL A 399 6.57 18.33 12.75
N ALA A 400 6.71 18.82 11.54
CA ALA A 400 5.58 19.11 10.67
C ALA A 400 4.67 17.88 10.48
N GLY A 401 3.38 18.04 10.76
CA GLY A 401 2.39 16.97 10.61
C GLY A 401 2.22 16.04 11.83
N TRP A 402 3.06 16.18 12.90
CA TRP A 402 2.99 15.32 14.10
C TRP A 402 2.26 15.95 15.29
N GLY A 403 1.68 17.14 15.12
CA GLY A 403 1.04 17.88 16.19
C GLY A 403 2.06 18.31 17.26
N ARG A 404 1.87 17.86 18.50
CA ARG A 404 2.79 18.13 19.63
C ARG A 404 3.79 16.98 19.88
N ALA A 405 3.78 15.95 19.05
CA ALA A 405 4.68 14.82 19.23
C ALA A 405 6.06 15.14 18.62
N HIS A 406 7.13 14.72 19.31
CA HIS A 406 8.52 14.91 18.88
C HIS A 406 9.18 13.59 18.50
N ALA A 407 8.80 12.51 19.17
CA ALA A 407 9.22 11.15 18.90
C ALA A 407 8.02 10.20 18.97
N LEU A 408 8.01 9.20 18.12
CA LEU A 408 6.92 8.25 17.96
C LEU A 408 7.47 6.83 17.90
N GLU A 409 6.74 5.90 18.46
CA GLU A 409 6.84 4.49 18.17
C GLU A 409 5.54 4.04 17.51
N ILE A 410 5.64 3.47 16.31
CA ILE A 410 4.49 3.12 15.48
C ILE A 410 4.54 1.63 15.21
N THR A 411 3.47 0.92 15.56
CA THR A 411 3.33 -0.50 15.25
C THR A 411 2.55 -0.68 13.95
N GLU A 412 3.09 -1.48 13.04
CA GLU A 412 2.42 -1.98 11.86
C GLU A 412 2.15 -3.47 12.01
N THR A 413 0.97 -3.89 11.60
CA THR A 413 0.56 -5.29 11.61
C THR A 413 0.34 -5.73 10.16
N ASP A 414 1.03 -6.77 9.75
CA ASP A 414 0.76 -7.42 8.47
C ASP A 414 -0.65 -8.02 8.51
N ALA A 415 -1.51 -7.54 7.63
CA ALA A 415 -2.91 -7.94 7.58
C ALA A 415 -3.11 -9.42 7.19
N ASP A 416 -2.15 -10.02 6.52
CA ASP A 416 -2.22 -11.37 5.97
C ASP A 416 -1.62 -12.40 6.95
N THR A 417 -0.48 -12.05 7.58
CA THR A 417 0.27 -12.95 8.48
C THR A 417 0.06 -12.66 9.97
N GLY A 418 -0.44 -11.47 10.32
CA GLY A 418 -0.57 -11.01 11.71
C GLY A 418 0.75 -10.59 12.37
N VAL A 419 1.87 -10.61 11.65
CA VAL A 419 3.17 -10.20 12.16
C VAL A 419 3.16 -8.72 12.50
N GLN A 420 3.62 -8.37 13.70
CA GLN A 420 3.71 -6.99 14.18
C GLN A 420 5.15 -6.51 14.20
N LEU A 421 5.38 -5.30 13.69
CA LEU A 421 6.68 -4.63 13.68
C LEU A 421 6.52 -3.20 14.20
N SER A 422 7.46 -2.77 15.04
CA SER A 422 7.47 -1.41 15.60
C SER A 422 8.60 -0.58 15.00
N PHE A 423 8.30 0.67 14.69
CA PHE A 423 9.19 1.63 14.04
C PHE A 423 9.31 2.90 14.89
N ALA A 424 10.54 3.23 15.25
CA ALA A 424 10.85 4.48 15.94
C ALA A 424 11.03 5.63 14.94
N CYS A 425 10.40 6.76 15.21
CA CYS A 425 10.51 7.97 14.42
C CYS A 425 10.86 9.16 15.32
N SER A 426 11.78 10.01 14.90
CA SER A 426 12.10 11.25 15.61
C SER A 426 12.62 12.31 14.63
N GLY A 427 12.35 13.59 14.92
CA GLY A 427 12.81 14.69 14.09
C GLY A 427 12.35 14.62 12.62
N GLY A 428 11.27 13.89 12.33
CA GLY A 428 10.73 13.72 10.98
C GLY A 428 11.30 12.55 10.19
N ALA A 429 12.19 11.72 10.78
CA ALA A 429 12.83 10.59 10.13
C ALA A 429 12.59 9.27 10.86
N LEU A 430 12.72 8.15 10.15
CA LEU A 430 12.75 6.80 10.70
C LEU A 430 14.12 6.49 11.29
N HIS A 431 14.15 5.88 12.45
CA HIS A 431 15.36 5.30 13.04
C HIS A 431 15.48 3.85 12.57
N LEU A 432 16.59 3.52 11.91
CA LEU A 432 16.82 2.18 11.36
C LEU A 432 17.54 1.28 12.40
N PRO A 433 17.43 -0.06 12.24
CA PRO A 433 18.03 -1.01 13.18
C PRO A 433 19.56 -0.90 13.33
N ASP A 434 20.26 -0.38 12.32
CA ASP A 434 21.70 -0.14 12.32
C ASP A 434 22.13 1.17 13.00
N GLY A 435 21.18 1.87 13.60
CA GLY A 435 21.41 3.16 14.27
C GLY A 435 21.42 4.37 13.33
N SER A 436 21.31 4.18 12.02
CA SER A 436 21.18 5.26 11.06
C SER A 436 19.75 5.79 10.99
N TRP A 437 19.58 6.93 10.34
CA TRP A 437 18.29 7.58 10.09
C TRP A 437 17.93 7.50 8.62
N TYR A 438 16.64 7.44 8.33
CA TYR A 438 16.12 7.44 6.97
C TYR A 438 14.97 8.44 6.82
N PHE A 439 15.06 9.25 5.80
CA PHE A 439 13.98 10.16 5.39
C PHE A 439 13.50 9.81 3.99
N ASP A 440 12.20 9.96 3.80
CA ASP A 440 11.52 9.86 2.51
C ASP A 440 10.44 10.94 2.48
N HIS A 441 10.30 11.65 1.37
CA HIS A 441 9.32 12.74 1.24
C HIS A 441 7.87 12.29 1.45
N SER A 442 7.56 11.01 1.29
CA SER A 442 6.24 10.45 1.59
C SER A 442 5.98 10.28 3.10
N LEU A 443 7.04 10.23 3.93
CA LEU A 443 6.93 9.92 5.36
C LEU A 443 6.05 10.91 6.14
N PRO A 444 6.13 12.24 5.96
CA PRO A 444 5.27 13.18 6.69
C PRO A 444 3.78 12.98 6.42
N ALA A 445 3.42 12.73 5.15
CA ALA A 445 2.04 12.46 4.76
C ALA A 445 1.55 11.12 5.30
N LEU A 446 2.41 10.10 5.27
CA LEU A 446 2.14 8.77 5.80
C LEU A 446 1.86 8.80 7.31
N ILE A 447 2.72 9.47 8.07
CA ILE A 447 2.53 9.62 9.53
C ILE A 447 1.24 10.39 9.85
N LYS A 448 0.95 11.47 9.11
CA LYS A 448 -0.30 12.22 9.25
C LYS A 448 -1.53 11.34 8.98
N GLU A 449 -1.47 10.48 7.99
CA GLU A 449 -2.54 9.52 7.69
C GLU A 449 -2.73 8.51 8.84
N LYS A 450 -1.63 7.97 9.38
CA LYS A 450 -1.66 7.04 10.52
C LYS A 450 -2.25 7.69 11.78
N PHE A 451 -1.92 8.94 12.08
CA PHE A 451 -2.56 9.68 13.17
C PHE A 451 -4.08 9.81 13.01
N LYS A 452 -4.54 9.93 11.76
CA LYS A 452 -5.97 10.05 11.45
C LYS A 452 -6.72 8.72 11.52
N LYS A 453 -6.10 7.62 11.04
CA LYS A 453 -6.77 6.33 10.84
C LYS A 453 -6.41 5.26 11.87
N GLU A 454 -5.19 5.30 12.41
CA GLU A 454 -4.58 4.22 13.20
C GLU A 454 -3.93 4.74 14.48
N ARG A 455 -4.54 5.75 15.12
CA ARG A 455 -3.96 6.41 16.31
C ARG A 455 -3.64 5.43 17.45
N HIS A 456 -4.38 4.34 17.58
CA HIS A 456 -4.15 3.30 18.59
C HIS A 456 -2.83 2.53 18.41
N ASN A 457 -2.26 2.55 17.20
CA ASN A 457 -0.98 1.95 16.87
C ASN A 457 0.22 2.91 17.06
N ILE A 458 -0.03 4.11 17.59
CA ILE A 458 0.99 5.15 17.76
C ILE A 458 1.18 5.44 19.24
N ARG A 459 2.39 5.18 19.75
CA ARG A 459 2.85 5.61 21.05
C ARG A 459 3.69 6.87 20.90
N VAL A 460 3.30 7.95 21.57
CA VAL A 460 4.11 9.18 21.66
C VAL A 460 5.17 8.96 22.72
N CYS A 461 6.43 9.10 22.34
CA CYS A 461 7.56 9.04 23.25
C CYS A 461 7.93 10.46 23.68
N VAL A 462 8.22 10.61 24.96
CA VAL A 462 8.58 11.90 25.61
C VAL A 462 10.09 12.08 25.61
#